data_0c9e6d424988cdad2f14ece1e3c1d10f
#
_entry.id   0c9e6d424988cdad2f14ece1e3c1d10f
#
_cell.length_a   1.000
_cell.length_b   1.000
_cell.length_c   1.000
_cell.angle_alpha   90.00
_cell.angle_beta   90.00
_cell.angle_gamma   90.00
#
_symmetry.space_group_name_H-M   'P 1'
#
loop_
_entity.id
_entity.type
_entity.pdbx_description
1 polymer ?
#
loop_
_entity_poly.entity_id
_entity_poly.type
_entity_poly.pdbx_seq_one_letter_code
_entity_poly.pdbx_strand_id
1 'polypeptide(L)'
;NQQKVVIAKWLYRNSDILILDEPTRGIDVGAKREIYDLICSLVRNGKTVIVISSELPEVLGVSDRILVLHEGRKVGEMSAAEANQEAIMRLCV
;
A
#
# COMPACT_ATOMS: atom_id res chain seq x y z
N ASN A 1 -0.10 -13.00 -14.05
CA ASN A 1 -0.45 -11.72 -13.47
C ASN A 1 0.76 -10.79 -13.51
N GLN A 2 0.64 -9.69 -14.25
CA GLN A 2 1.74 -8.76 -14.48
C GLN A 2 2.24 -8.07 -13.21
N GLN A 3 1.35 -7.80 -12.27
CA GLN A 3 1.74 -7.15 -11.00
C GLN A 3 2.63 -8.05 -10.15
N LYS A 4 2.33 -9.33 -10.10
CA LYS A 4 3.18 -10.29 -9.38
C LYS A 4 4.58 -10.37 -9.98
N VAL A 5 4.67 -10.35 -11.31
CA VAL A 5 5.96 -10.40 -12.01
C VAL A 5 6.78 -9.14 -11.70
N VAL A 6 6.14 -7.97 -11.71
CA VAL A 6 6.81 -6.70 -11.41
C VAL A 6 7.35 -6.70 -9.98
N ILE A 7 6.54 -7.11 -9.02
CA ILE A 7 6.96 -7.16 -7.62
C ILE A 7 8.10 -8.18 -7.43
N ALA A 8 8.00 -9.34 -8.09
CA ALA A 8 9.06 -10.35 -8.02
C ALA A 8 10.39 -9.84 -8.57
N LYS A 9 10.37 -9.04 -9.64
CA LYS A 9 11.58 -8.42 -10.17
C LYS A 9 12.25 -7.51 -9.14
N TRP A 10 11.48 -6.76 -8.38
CA TRP A 10 12.03 -5.89 -7.34
C TRP A 10 12.64 -6.67 -6.20
N LEU A 11 12.09 -7.84 -5.88
CA LEU A 11 12.69 -8.76 -4.90
C LEU A 11 14.12 -9.14 -5.31
N TYR A 12 14.31 -9.48 -6.58
CA TYR A 12 15.62 -9.89 -7.08
C TYR A 12 16.63 -8.75 -7.16
N ARG A 13 16.16 -7.51 -7.20
CA ARG A 13 17.06 -6.35 -7.25
C ARG A 13 17.61 -5.96 -5.88
N ASN A 14 17.16 -6.63 -4.83
CA ASN A 14 17.68 -6.43 -3.49
C ASN A 14 17.56 -4.98 -2.99
N SER A 15 16.55 -4.27 -3.45
CA SER A 15 16.24 -2.92 -2.97
C SER A 15 15.67 -2.97 -1.57
N ASP A 16 16.07 -2.04 -0.70
CA ASP A 16 15.56 -1.97 0.67
C ASP A 16 14.21 -1.26 0.74
N ILE A 17 13.94 -0.36 -0.19
CA ILE A 17 12.71 0.42 -0.25
C ILE A 17 12.03 0.19 -1.59
N LEU A 18 10.76 -0.15 -1.55
CA LEU A 18 9.94 -0.39 -2.74
C LEU A 18 8.75 0.55 -2.72
N ILE A 19 8.47 1.17 -3.87
CA ILE A 19 7.30 2.03 -4.04
C ILE A 19 6.37 1.36 -5.05
N LEU A 20 5.16 1.03 -4.62
CA LEU A 20 4.16 0.37 -5.44
C LEU A 20 2.98 1.34 -5.65
N ASP A 21 2.78 1.73 -6.90
CA ASP A 21 1.71 2.68 -7.27
C ASP A 21 0.50 1.91 -7.78
N GLU A 22 -0.60 1.96 -7.02
CA GLU A 22 -1.86 1.29 -7.34
C GLU A 22 -1.64 -0.19 -7.69
N PRO A 23 -1.00 -0.98 -6.79
CA PRO A 23 -0.53 -2.33 -7.15
C PRO A 23 -1.64 -3.32 -7.49
N THR A 24 -2.88 -3.04 -7.08
CA THR A 24 -4.01 -3.94 -7.33
C THR A 24 -5.03 -3.38 -8.31
N ARG A 25 -4.71 -2.28 -8.97
CA ARG A 25 -5.63 -1.67 -9.93
C ARG A 25 -5.93 -2.65 -11.08
N GLY A 26 -7.21 -2.86 -11.35
CA GLY A 26 -7.64 -3.74 -12.43
C GLY A 26 -7.51 -5.23 -12.16
N ILE A 27 -7.23 -5.62 -10.92
CA ILE A 27 -7.03 -7.02 -10.52
C ILE A 27 -8.26 -7.51 -9.77
N ASP A 28 -8.65 -8.76 -10.00
CA ASP A 28 -9.80 -9.34 -9.31
C ASP A 28 -9.51 -9.62 -7.83
N VAL A 29 -10.57 -9.85 -7.07
CA VAL A 29 -10.49 -9.98 -5.59
C VAL A 29 -9.56 -11.11 -5.16
N GLY A 30 -9.59 -12.24 -5.84
CA GLY A 30 -8.73 -13.37 -5.49
C GLY A 30 -7.25 -13.09 -5.70
N ALA A 31 -6.93 -12.45 -6.81
CA ALA A 31 -5.55 -12.10 -7.12
C ALA A 31 -5.01 -10.97 -6.23
N LYS A 32 -5.88 -10.07 -5.75
CA LYS A 32 -5.47 -9.01 -4.83
C LYS A 32 -4.85 -9.58 -3.56
N ARG A 33 -5.43 -10.64 -3.01
CA ARG A 33 -4.92 -11.26 -1.80
C ARG A 33 -3.49 -11.78 -1.98
N GLU A 34 -3.19 -12.34 -3.13
CA GLU A 34 -1.83 -12.80 -3.43
C GLU A 34 -0.83 -11.65 -3.40
N ILE A 35 -1.23 -10.49 -3.93
CA ILE A 35 -0.37 -9.30 -3.92
C ILE A 35 -0.16 -8.80 -2.50
N TYR A 36 -1.21 -8.77 -1.67
CA TYR A 36 -1.09 -8.36 -0.27
C TYR A 36 -0.17 -9.30 0.51
N ASP A 37 -0.29 -10.60 0.29
CA ASP A 37 0.58 -11.59 0.91
C ASP A 37 2.04 -11.39 0.51
N LEU A 38 2.26 -11.04 -0.74
CA LEU A 38 3.60 -10.75 -1.25
C LEU A 38 4.19 -9.50 -0.59
N ILE A 39 3.40 -8.44 -0.45
CA ILE A 39 3.82 -7.22 0.24
C ILE A 39 4.17 -7.53 1.70
N CYS A 40 3.35 -8.29 2.39
CA CYS A 40 3.62 -8.70 3.77
C CYS A 40 4.91 -9.52 3.87
N SER A 41 5.17 -10.38 2.90
CA SER A 41 6.40 -11.16 2.84
C SER A 41 7.62 -10.28 2.69
N LEU A 42 7.55 -9.25 1.83
CA LEU A 42 8.62 -8.28 1.66
C LEU A 42 8.96 -7.58 2.96
N VAL A 43 7.95 -7.12 3.67
CA VAL A 43 8.13 -6.43 4.96
C VAL A 43 8.75 -7.37 5.99
N ARG A 44 8.31 -8.62 6.05
CA ARG A 44 8.88 -9.61 6.97
C ARG A 44 10.35 -9.89 6.68
N ASN A 45 10.77 -9.72 5.44
CA ASN A 45 12.15 -9.89 5.02
C ASN A 45 13.00 -8.62 5.17
N GLY A 46 12.49 -7.64 5.90
CA GLY A 46 13.24 -6.42 6.21
C GLY A 46 13.12 -5.30 5.20
N LYS A 47 12.23 -5.44 4.22
CA LYS A 47 12.01 -4.39 3.22
C LYS A 47 11.03 -3.34 3.76
N THR A 48 11.18 -2.11 3.28
CA THR A 48 10.20 -1.05 3.50
C THR A 48 9.38 -0.91 2.21
N VAL A 49 8.07 -0.96 2.35
CA VAL A 49 7.16 -0.86 1.19
C VAL A 49 6.28 0.37 1.36
N ILE A 50 6.25 1.21 0.34
CA ILE A 50 5.35 2.35 0.25
C ILE A 50 4.29 2.01 -0.79
N VAL A 51 3.04 1.94 -0.36
CA VAL A 51 1.92 1.64 -1.26
C VAL A 51 1.12 2.92 -1.49
N ILE A 52 0.94 3.27 -2.75
CA ILE A 52 0.09 4.38 -3.15
C ILE A 52 -1.22 3.76 -3.63
N SER A 53 -2.33 4.16 -3.01
CA SER A 53 -3.63 3.57 -3.33
C SER A 53 -4.74 4.59 -3.18
N SER A 54 -5.72 4.53 -4.08
CA SER A 54 -6.95 5.30 -3.99
C SER A 54 -8.08 4.51 -3.32
N GLU A 55 -7.82 3.26 -2.96
CA GLU A 55 -8.84 2.39 -2.35
C GLU A 55 -8.63 2.33 -0.84
N LEU A 56 -9.54 2.92 -0.07
CA LEU A 56 -9.46 2.97 1.39
C LEU A 56 -9.37 1.59 2.05
N PRO A 57 -10.18 0.59 1.64
CA PRO A 57 -10.05 -0.74 2.25
C PRO A 57 -8.66 -1.35 2.09
N GLU A 58 -8.01 -1.12 0.95
CA GLU A 58 -6.65 -1.58 0.71
C GLU A 58 -5.66 -0.89 1.64
N VAL A 59 -5.74 0.44 1.72
CA VAL A 59 -4.87 1.23 2.59
C VAL A 59 -5.01 0.78 4.04
N LEU A 60 -6.25 0.64 4.52
CA LEU A 60 -6.52 0.23 5.90
C LEU A 60 -6.08 -1.20 6.18
N GLY A 61 -6.14 -2.07 5.17
CA GLY A 61 -5.84 -3.49 5.35
C GLY A 61 -4.36 -3.84 5.32
N VAL A 62 -3.53 -3.08 4.63
CA VAL A 62 -2.12 -3.45 4.40
C VAL A 62 -1.12 -2.54 5.08
N SER A 63 -1.53 -1.39 5.59
CA SER A 63 -0.61 -0.36 6.06
C SER A 63 -0.37 -0.42 7.56
N ASP A 64 0.85 -0.10 7.98
CA ASP A 64 1.19 0.15 9.38
C ASP A 64 1.03 1.64 9.70
N ARG A 65 1.36 2.48 8.74
CA ARG A 65 1.29 3.94 8.86
C ARG A 65 0.70 4.50 7.58
N ILE A 66 -0.18 5.48 7.73
CA ILE A 66 -0.92 6.06 6.62
C ILE A 66 -0.62 7.55 6.51
N LEU A 67 -0.24 7.97 5.31
CA LEU A 67 -0.07 9.36 4.94
C LEU A 67 -1.24 9.74 4.03
N VAL A 68 -1.90 10.85 4.32
CA VAL A 68 -3.01 11.33 3.50
C VAL A 68 -2.57 12.56 2.73
N LEU A 69 -2.71 12.51 1.41
CA LEU A 69 -2.41 13.62 0.53
C LEU A 69 -3.71 14.17 -0.06
N HIS A 70 -3.79 15.48 -0.15
CA HIS A 70 -4.93 16.16 -0.76
C HIS A 70 -4.42 17.37 -1.51
N GLU A 71 -4.75 17.47 -2.80
CA GLU A 71 -4.34 18.55 -3.67
C GLU A 71 -2.82 18.83 -3.62
N GLY A 72 -2.03 17.75 -3.66
CA GLY A 72 -0.59 17.84 -3.68
C GLY A 72 0.08 18.12 -2.35
N ARG A 73 -0.69 18.10 -1.25
CA ARG A 73 -0.17 18.39 0.08
C ARG A 73 -0.42 17.24 1.03
N LYS A 74 0.51 17.03 1.95
CA LYS A 74 0.31 16.11 3.06
C LYS A 74 -0.63 16.78 4.06
N VAL A 75 -1.82 16.24 4.25
CA VAL A 75 -2.82 16.79 5.15
C VAL A 75 -2.94 16.01 6.45
N GLY A 76 -2.32 14.86 6.56
CA GLY A 76 -2.31 14.09 7.80
C GLY A 76 -1.46 12.86 7.73
N GLU A 77 -1.18 12.32 8.91
CA GLU A 77 -0.46 11.08 9.10
C GLU A 77 -1.03 10.38 10.33
N MET A 78 -1.24 9.07 10.26
CA MET A 78 -1.77 8.32 11.38
C MET A 78 -1.29 6.88 11.34
N SER A 79 -1.28 6.21 12.50
CA SER A 79 -1.00 4.79 12.55
C SER A 79 -2.22 4.00 12.06
N ALA A 80 -2.00 2.76 11.64
CA ALA A 80 -3.10 1.89 11.24
C ALA A 80 -4.11 1.67 12.38
N ALA A 81 -3.62 1.64 13.62
CA ALA A 81 -4.48 1.44 14.78
C ALA A 81 -5.45 2.61 14.99
N GLU A 82 -5.04 3.83 14.63
CA GLU A 82 -5.86 5.04 14.76
C GLU A 82 -6.73 5.30 13.54
N ALA A 83 -6.39 4.70 12.41
CA ALA A 83 -7.00 5.01 11.13
C ALA A 83 -8.34 4.33 10.95
N ASN A 84 -9.28 5.06 10.37
CA ASN A 84 -10.53 4.53 9.86
C ASN A 84 -10.97 5.39 8.69
N GLN A 85 -11.97 4.94 7.96
CA GLN A 85 -12.44 5.65 6.78
C GLN A 85 -12.87 7.09 7.10
N GLU A 86 -13.56 7.27 8.20
CA GLU A 86 -14.06 8.59 8.61
C GLU A 86 -12.92 9.57 8.91
N ALA A 87 -11.91 9.11 9.65
CA ALA A 87 -10.75 9.94 9.99
C ALA A 87 -10.00 10.40 8.74
N ILE A 88 -9.82 9.50 7.78
CA ILE A 88 -9.14 9.82 6.53
C ILE A 88 -9.96 10.80 5.70
N MET A 89 -11.26 10.58 5.58
CA MET A 89 -12.13 11.42 4.78
C MET A 89 -12.24 12.84 5.33
N ARG A 90 -12.16 13.01 6.63
CA ARG A 90 -12.16 14.36 7.25
C ARG A 90 -10.96 15.20 6.79
N LEU A 91 -9.82 14.56 6.57
CA LEU A 91 -8.63 15.26 6.12
C LEU A 91 -8.72 15.70 4.66
N CYS A 92 -9.60 15.08 3.90
CA CYS A 92 -9.76 15.35 2.46
C CYS A 92 -10.83 16.40 2.16
N VAL A 93 -11.41 17.01 3.17
CA VAL A 93 -12.49 18.00 2.99
C VAL A 93 -11.95 19.42 3.13
#